data_095e25261462f1f67aa157756e8abd79
#
_entry.id   095e25261462f1f67aa157756e8abd79
#
_cell.length_a   1.000
_cell.length_b   1.000
_cell.length_c   1.000
_cell.angle_alpha   90.00
_cell.angle_beta   90.00
_cell.angle_gamma   90.00
#
_symmetry.space_group_name_H-M   'P 1'
#
loop_
_entity.id
_entity.type
_entity.pdbx_description
1 polymer ?
#
loop_
_entity_poly.entity_id
_entity_poly.type
_entity_poly.pdbx_seq_one_letter_code
_entity_poly.pdbx_strand_id
1 'polypeptide(L)'
;MKIGARVIKTGIAIVLTLLIVDWLGFEPGLIAAIAAVFALQPNIHRSIKRFWEQVQGNLIGAIAAVSMLLLFGNSIVVIGLTTILVLALLQVFKLQAVSTLAVVTMIAILDAPTLANSESMGDFFITAGERIALVMTGVVSALIVNLVFLPPKYESRLYHNTFNVTGDIFKWIRLEINSVTDFTIVKKDIKSIQDRIVKLETMYLYYKEERNYLRKNNFSLARKKMLYGRLLASTNQAFALLRKLNRYQNDYNHLDEELQYRMKVEIDMLMSHHEQLFMKFNERVGPEDNYIYTTHSEEHFELTLIEMFTKLFNETKNNIDDNHYENIMSLMASIHEYRDVLQSLDRITTSYFKFHAKNHELKIDDETMDI
;
A
#
# COMPACT_ATOMS: atom_id res chain seq x y z
N MET A 1 19.48 4.88 -13.34
CA MET A 1 18.61 3.78 -12.87
C MET A 1 18.93 3.56 -11.39
N LYS A 2 18.06 3.95 -10.46
CA LYS A 2 18.31 3.72 -9.01
C LYS A 2 17.94 2.28 -8.67
N ILE A 3 18.91 1.51 -8.16
CA ILE A 3 18.69 0.12 -7.73
C ILE A 3 17.85 0.15 -6.46
N GLY A 4 16.62 -0.36 -6.51
CA GLY A 4 15.72 -0.36 -5.35
C GLY A 4 16.22 -1.27 -4.22
N ALA A 5 15.95 -0.90 -2.97
CA ALA A 5 16.34 -1.65 -1.77
C ALA A 5 15.94 -3.14 -1.81
N ARG A 6 14.87 -3.48 -2.52
CA ARG A 6 14.43 -4.86 -2.73
C ARG A 6 15.45 -5.68 -3.53
N VAL A 7 16.04 -5.09 -4.59
CA VAL A 7 17.02 -5.78 -5.43
C VAL A 7 18.28 -6.12 -4.62
N ILE A 8 18.76 -5.13 -3.82
CA ILE A 8 19.92 -5.31 -2.96
C ILE A 8 19.66 -6.41 -1.91
N LYS A 9 18.51 -6.36 -1.24
CA LYS A 9 18.10 -7.40 -0.28
C LYS A 9 18.05 -8.78 -0.90
N THR A 10 17.54 -8.89 -2.14
CA THR A 10 17.48 -10.17 -2.85
C THR A 10 18.88 -10.72 -3.12
N GLY A 11 19.79 -9.88 -3.61
CA GLY A 11 21.19 -10.29 -3.83
C GLY A 11 21.87 -10.77 -2.54
N ILE A 12 21.74 -10.00 -1.45
CA ILE A 12 22.29 -10.36 -0.14
C ILE A 12 21.69 -11.67 0.38
N ALA A 13 20.38 -11.87 0.22
CA ALA A 13 19.71 -13.09 0.68
C ALA A 13 20.20 -14.32 -0.09
N ILE A 14 20.40 -14.21 -1.41
CA ILE A 14 20.96 -15.29 -2.23
C ILE A 14 22.37 -15.64 -1.76
N VAL A 15 23.25 -14.64 -1.62
CA VAL A 15 24.64 -14.86 -1.19
C VAL A 15 24.68 -15.51 0.20
N LEU A 16 23.90 -14.98 1.16
CA LEU A 16 23.84 -15.56 2.51
C LEU A 16 23.34 -17.00 2.47
N THR A 17 22.31 -17.28 1.66
CA THR A 17 21.74 -18.62 1.51
C THR A 17 22.79 -19.59 0.97
N LEU A 18 23.51 -19.22 -0.09
CA LEU A 18 24.51 -20.08 -0.71
C LEU A 18 25.69 -20.35 0.24
N LEU A 19 26.14 -19.34 1.02
CA LEU A 19 27.17 -19.51 2.03
C LEU A 19 26.76 -20.50 3.14
N ILE A 20 25.50 -20.41 3.60
CA ILE A 20 24.97 -21.32 4.63
C ILE A 20 24.84 -22.75 4.07
N VAL A 21 24.36 -22.89 2.84
CA VAL A 21 24.21 -24.19 2.17
C VAL A 21 25.56 -24.86 1.96
N ASP A 22 26.57 -24.12 1.49
CA ASP A 22 27.95 -24.58 1.31
C ASP A 22 28.55 -25.03 2.66
N TRP A 23 28.35 -24.23 3.71
CA TRP A 23 28.82 -24.57 5.05
C TRP A 23 28.15 -25.82 5.63
N LEU A 24 26.86 -26.07 5.31
CA LEU A 24 26.12 -27.27 5.74
C LEU A 24 26.44 -28.51 4.86
N GLY A 25 27.10 -28.32 3.72
CA GLY A 25 27.40 -29.40 2.77
C GLY A 25 26.21 -29.95 2.01
N PHE A 26 25.15 -29.15 1.84
CA PHE A 26 23.97 -29.56 1.08
C PHE A 26 24.09 -29.23 -0.41
N GLU A 27 23.63 -30.13 -1.27
CA GLU A 27 23.58 -29.91 -2.73
C GLU A 27 22.15 -30.30 -3.27
N PRO A 28 21.67 -29.62 -4.31
CA PRO A 28 22.17 -28.42 -4.99
C PRO A 28 21.71 -27.11 -4.32
N GLY A 29 22.62 -26.18 -4.08
CA GLY A 29 22.32 -24.87 -3.47
C GLY A 29 21.34 -23.99 -4.25
N LEU A 30 21.10 -24.29 -5.53
CA LEU A 30 20.17 -23.57 -6.40
C LEU A 30 18.76 -23.57 -5.84
N ILE A 31 18.29 -24.68 -5.28
CA ILE A 31 16.93 -24.80 -4.70
C ILE A 31 16.77 -23.85 -3.52
N ALA A 32 17.76 -23.76 -2.66
CA ALA A 32 17.74 -22.84 -1.52
C ALA A 32 17.79 -21.36 -1.97
N ALA A 33 18.59 -21.04 -3.01
CA ALA A 33 18.65 -19.68 -3.57
C ALA A 33 17.29 -19.26 -4.17
N ILE A 34 16.64 -20.13 -4.91
CA ILE A 34 15.28 -19.90 -5.44
C ILE A 34 14.29 -19.68 -4.29
N ALA A 35 14.36 -20.50 -3.24
CA ALA A 35 13.51 -20.37 -2.05
C ALA A 35 13.71 -19.01 -1.37
N ALA A 36 14.94 -18.52 -1.25
CA ALA A 36 15.23 -17.20 -0.69
C ALA A 36 14.59 -16.06 -1.49
N VAL A 37 14.63 -16.13 -2.83
CA VAL A 37 13.97 -15.13 -3.71
C VAL A 37 12.46 -15.06 -3.48
N PHE A 38 11.79 -16.20 -3.42
CA PHE A 38 10.33 -16.28 -3.20
C PHE A 38 9.91 -15.93 -1.76
N ALA A 39 10.81 -16.12 -0.79
CA ALA A 39 10.54 -15.84 0.61
C ALA A 39 10.61 -14.34 0.97
N LEU A 40 11.34 -13.53 0.19
CA LEU A 40 11.51 -12.11 0.46
C LEU A 40 10.17 -11.35 0.33
N GLN A 41 9.81 -10.65 1.39
CA GLN A 41 8.58 -9.87 1.50
C GLN A 41 8.87 -8.39 1.76
N PRO A 42 7.93 -7.48 1.44
CA PRO A 42 8.11 -6.03 1.63
C PRO A 42 8.18 -5.60 3.10
N ASN A 43 7.58 -6.36 4.03
CA ASN A 43 7.60 -6.06 5.47
C ASN A 43 7.87 -7.31 6.32
N ILE A 44 8.28 -7.10 7.58
CA ILE A 44 8.65 -8.17 8.52
C ILE A 44 7.44 -9.05 8.84
N HIS A 45 6.26 -8.45 9.04
CA HIS A 45 5.04 -9.22 9.37
C HIS A 45 4.68 -10.21 8.26
N ARG A 46 4.74 -9.77 7.00
CA ARG A 46 4.52 -10.65 5.84
C ARG A 46 5.60 -11.71 5.72
N SER A 47 6.86 -11.40 6.05
CA SER A 47 7.95 -12.39 6.03
C SER A 47 7.72 -13.51 7.04
N ILE A 48 7.34 -13.18 8.28
CA ILE A 48 7.05 -14.20 9.32
C ILE A 48 5.83 -15.02 8.91
N LYS A 49 4.77 -14.39 8.41
CA LYS A 49 3.58 -15.10 7.92
C LYS A 49 3.95 -16.04 6.77
N ARG A 50 4.72 -15.54 5.79
CA ARG A 50 5.18 -16.31 4.64
C ARG A 50 6.08 -17.48 5.04
N PHE A 51 6.93 -17.30 6.05
CA PHE A 51 7.74 -18.38 6.62
C PHE A 51 6.86 -19.56 7.07
N TRP A 52 5.85 -19.32 7.89
CA TRP A 52 4.96 -20.37 8.36
C TRP A 52 4.12 -21.01 7.24
N GLU A 53 3.64 -20.22 6.31
CA GLU A 53 2.93 -20.71 5.11
C GLU A 53 3.84 -21.62 4.28
N GLN A 54 5.13 -21.27 4.13
CA GLN A 54 6.09 -22.09 3.39
C GLN A 54 6.46 -23.38 4.10
N VAL A 55 6.61 -23.35 5.41
CA VAL A 55 6.80 -24.59 6.21
C VAL A 55 5.66 -25.56 5.93
N GLN A 56 4.41 -25.09 6.06
CA GLN A 56 3.22 -25.90 5.84
C GLN A 56 3.10 -26.37 4.38
N GLY A 57 3.29 -25.47 3.41
CA GLY A 57 3.17 -25.80 2.00
C GLY A 57 4.23 -26.81 1.52
N ASN A 58 5.49 -26.64 1.95
CA ASN A 58 6.54 -27.59 1.63
C ASN A 58 6.36 -28.94 2.29
N LEU A 59 5.83 -28.98 3.52
CA LEU A 59 5.51 -30.25 4.19
C LEU A 59 4.40 -31.01 3.44
N ILE A 60 3.35 -30.32 3.01
CA ILE A 60 2.28 -30.91 2.19
C ILE A 60 2.86 -31.42 0.86
N GLY A 61 3.71 -30.63 0.18
CA GLY A 61 4.36 -31.03 -1.07
C GLY A 61 5.25 -32.26 -0.90
N ALA A 62 6.04 -32.32 0.18
CA ALA A 62 6.92 -33.44 0.45
C ALA A 62 6.16 -34.72 0.82
N ILE A 63 5.11 -34.64 1.65
CA ILE A 63 4.27 -35.79 2.00
C ILE A 63 3.60 -36.35 0.74
N ALA A 64 3.04 -35.48 -0.11
CA ALA A 64 2.42 -35.88 -1.37
C ALA A 64 3.44 -36.52 -2.31
N ALA A 65 4.64 -35.94 -2.45
CA ALA A 65 5.72 -36.48 -3.28
C ALA A 65 6.12 -37.88 -2.84
N VAL A 66 6.44 -38.07 -1.56
CA VAL A 66 6.85 -39.37 -1.01
C VAL A 66 5.71 -40.39 -1.15
N SER A 67 4.47 -40.03 -0.83
CA SER A 67 3.32 -40.92 -0.93
C SER A 67 3.08 -41.42 -2.36
N MET A 68 3.12 -40.50 -3.33
CA MET A 68 2.90 -40.82 -4.75
C MET A 68 4.05 -41.64 -5.33
N LEU A 69 5.28 -41.36 -4.91
CA LEU A 69 6.47 -42.11 -5.30
C LEU A 69 6.40 -43.57 -4.82
N LEU A 70 6.00 -43.78 -3.56
CA LEU A 70 5.87 -45.11 -2.97
C LEU A 70 4.73 -45.94 -3.59
N LEU A 71 3.62 -45.29 -3.98
CA LEU A 71 2.45 -45.97 -4.54
C LEU A 71 2.56 -46.27 -6.04
N PHE A 72 3.13 -45.32 -6.80
CA PHE A 72 3.07 -45.35 -8.28
C PHE A 72 4.48 -45.32 -8.93
N GLY A 73 5.53 -45.23 -8.14
CA GLY A 73 6.90 -45.13 -8.65
C GLY A 73 7.23 -43.75 -9.24
N ASN A 74 8.42 -43.66 -9.88
CA ASN A 74 8.89 -42.41 -10.48
C ASN A 74 8.65 -42.43 -12.00
N SER A 75 7.58 -41.75 -12.44
CA SER A 75 7.31 -41.56 -13.88
C SER A 75 6.87 -40.10 -14.13
N ILE A 76 7.02 -39.65 -15.38
CA ILE A 76 6.62 -38.27 -15.77
C ILE A 76 5.13 -38.06 -15.51
N VAL A 77 4.30 -39.07 -15.68
CA VAL A 77 2.86 -39.01 -15.44
C VAL A 77 2.57 -38.80 -13.91
N VAL A 78 3.32 -39.53 -13.07
CA VAL A 78 3.19 -39.38 -11.60
C VAL A 78 3.59 -37.99 -11.14
N ILE A 79 4.64 -37.39 -11.71
CA ILE A 79 5.01 -35.99 -11.42
C ILE A 79 3.85 -35.04 -11.75
N GLY A 80 3.23 -35.22 -12.91
CA GLY A 80 2.07 -34.40 -13.33
C GLY A 80 0.85 -34.56 -12.39
N LEU A 81 0.50 -35.81 -12.05
CA LEU A 81 -0.61 -36.11 -11.13
C LEU A 81 -0.33 -35.56 -9.72
N THR A 82 0.90 -35.74 -9.22
CA THR A 82 1.30 -35.19 -7.93
C THR A 82 1.23 -33.65 -7.90
N THR A 83 1.60 -32.99 -8.99
CA THR A 83 1.48 -31.54 -9.11
C THR A 83 0.03 -31.09 -8.96
N ILE A 84 -0.92 -31.75 -9.65
CA ILE A 84 -2.35 -31.44 -9.56
C ILE A 84 -2.84 -31.69 -8.12
N LEU A 85 -2.45 -32.81 -7.50
CA LEU A 85 -2.82 -33.13 -6.13
C LEU A 85 -2.32 -32.07 -5.13
N VAL A 86 -1.04 -31.69 -5.21
CA VAL A 86 -0.43 -30.68 -4.34
C VAL A 86 -1.12 -29.32 -4.49
N LEU A 87 -1.37 -28.87 -5.73
CA LEU A 87 -2.06 -27.62 -5.97
C LEU A 87 -3.50 -27.65 -5.42
N ALA A 88 -4.22 -28.76 -5.56
CA ALA A 88 -5.56 -28.92 -5.00
C ALA A 88 -5.53 -28.87 -3.46
N LEU A 89 -4.59 -29.59 -2.82
CA LEU A 89 -4.42 -29.57 -1.36
C LEU A 89 -4.09 -28.15 -0.86
N LEU A 90 -3.14 -27.44 -1.50
CA LEU A 90 -2.79 -26.09 -1.12
C LEU A 90 -3.95 -25.11 -1.30
N GLN A 91 -4.84 -25.35 -2.26
CA GLN A 91 -6.06 -24.56 -2.42
C GLN A 91 -7.04 -24.80 -1.27
N VAL A 92 -7.26 -26.03 -0.87
CA VAL A 92 -8.13 -26.40 0.27
C VAL A 92 -7.62 -25.78 1.57
N PHE A 93 -6.31 -25.82 1.81
CA PHE A 93 -5.66 -25.23 3.00
C PHE A 93 -5.45 -23.71 2.90
N LYS A 94 -5.88 -23.05 1.83
CA LYS A 94 -5.70 -21.59 1.59
C LYS A 94 -4.23 -21.17 1.56
N LEU A 95 -3.34 -22.03 1.11
CA LEU A 95 -1.90 -21.83 1.01
C LEU A 95 -1.44 -21.52 -0.44
N GLN A 96 -2.33 -20.99 -1.28
CA GLN A 96 -2.06 -20.71 -2.70
C GLN A 96 -0.83 -19.81 -2.91
N ALA A 97 -0.59 -18.91 -1.95
CA ALA A 97 0.51 -17.95 -2.01
C ALA A 97 1.91 -18.59 -1.98
N VAL A 98 2.03 -19.87 -1.55
CA VAL A 98 3.29 -20.63 -1.50
C VAL A 98 3.33 -21.81 -2.47
N SER A 99 2.32 -21.94 -3.32
CA SER A 99 2.16 -23.07 -4.25
C SER A 99 3.39 -23.28 -5.15
N THR A 100 3.94 -22.20 -5.69
CA THR A 100 5.11 -22.28 -6.59
C THR A 100 6.31 -22.97 -5.92
N LEU A 101 6.64 -22.58 -4.68
CA LEU A 101 7.77 -23.16 -3.99
C LEU A 101 7.49 -24.59 -3.51
N ALA A 102 6.28 -24.87 -3.06
CA ALA A 102 5.86 -26.21 -2.68
C ALA A 102 5.92 -27.20 -3.86
N VAL A 103 5.51 -26.77 -5.06
CA VAL A 103 5.63 -27.56 -6.29
C VAL A 103 7.11 -27.76 -6.67
N VAL A 104 7.94 -26.72 -6.59
CA VAL A 104 9.39 -26.86 -6.85
C VAL A 104 10.03 -27.87 -5.88
N THR A 105 9.67 -27.82 -4.58
CA THR A 105 10.17 -28.78 -3.60
C THR A 105 9.70 -30.20 -3.90
N MET A 106 8.43 -30.37 -4.24
CA MET A 106 7.85 -31.65 -4.65
C MET A 106 8.56 -32.24 -5.87
N ILE A 107 8.78 -31.44 -6.93
CA ILE A 107 9.51 -31.88 -8.13
C ILE A 107 10.96 -32.25 -7.75
N ALA A 108 11.62 -31.43 -6.93
CA ALA A 108 12.99 -31.69 -6.50
C ALA A 108 13.15 -32.98 -5.68
N ILE A 109 12.09 -33.42 -4.98
CA ILE A 109 12.05 -34.72 -4.31
C ILE A 109 11.85 -35.83 -5.33
N LEU A 110 10.89 -35.72 -6.25
CA LEU A 110 10.59 -36.76 -7.24
C LEU A 110 11.72 -36.97 -8.27
N ASP A 111 12.44 -35.91 -8.63
CA ASP A 111 13.54 -35.92 -9.62
C ASP A 111 14.93 -36.17 -8.95
N ALA A 112 14.98 -36.53 -7.68
CA ALA A 112 16.25 -36.73 -7.01
C ALA A 112 16.97 -38.02 -7.53
N PRO A 113 18.23 -37.92 -8.01
CA PRO A 113 18.96 -39.06 -8.58
C PRO A 113 19.17 -40.22 -7.61
N THR A 114 19.26 -39.92 -6.32
CA THR A 114 19.40 -40.90 -5.24
C THR A 114 18.22 -41.87 -5.16
N LEU A 115 17.03 -41.44 -5.62
CA LEU A 115 15.83 -42.26 -5.57
C LEU A 115 15.71 -43.27 -6.72
N ALA A 116 16.42 -43.06 -7.84
CA ALA A 116 16.42 -43.98 -8.96
C ALA A 116 17.11 -45.33 -8.65
N ASN A 117 18.00 -45.33 -7.64
CA ASN A 117 18.83 -46.48 -7.27
C ASN A 117 18.61 -47.00 -5.84
N SER A 118 17.64 -46.43 -5.09
CA SER A 118 17.44 -46.79 -3.70
C SER A 118 16.31 -47.84 -3.55
N GLU A 119 16.62 -48.95 -2.89
CA GLU A 119 15.63 -49.98 -2.52
C GLU A 119 15.06 -49.79 -1.10
N SER A 120 15.60 -48.80 -0.36
CA SER A 120 15.24 -48.58 1.05
C SER A 120 14.25 -47.43 1.23
N MET A 121 13.16 -47.67 1.97
CA MET A 121 12.24 -46.59 2.39
C MET A 121 12.95 -45.46 3.16
N GLY A 122 14.04 -45.78 3.87
CA GLY A 122 14.82 -44.77 4.62
C GLY A 122 15.42 -43.68 3.73
N ASP A 123 15.90 -44.06 2.56
CA ASP A 123 16.54 -43.12 1.61
C ASP A 123 15.55 -42.08 1.07
N PHE A 124 14.29 -42.47 0.88
CA PHE A 124 13.23 -41.55 0.47
C PHE A 124 12.97 -40.46 1.52
N PHE A 125 12.91 -40.83 2.79
CA PHE A 125 12.69 -39.87 3.87
C PHE A 125 13.91 -38.97 4.08
N ILE A 126 15.11 -39.49 3.95
CA ILE A 126 16.37 -38.71 4.05
C ILE A 126 16.41 -37.67 2.90
N THR A 127 16.19 -38.09 1.66
CA THR A 127 16.20 -37.19 0.51
C THR A 127 15.11 -36.12 0.61
N ALA A 128 13.89 -36.48 1.01
CA ALA A 128 12.83 -35.52 1.25
C ALA A 128 13.20 -34.51 2.35
N GLY A 129 13.81 -35.01 3.44
CA GLY A 129 14.32 -34.19 4.53
C GLY A 129 15.40 -33.20 4.09
N GLU A 130 16.37 -33.64 3.29
CA GLU A 130 17.40 -32.76 2.70
C GLU A 130 16.81 -31.67 1.81
N ARG A 131 15.83 -31.99 0.95
CA ARG A 131 15.18 -31.01 0.09
C ARG A 131 14.38 -29.99 0.89
N ILE A 132 13.66 -30.42 1.92
CA ILE A 132 12.99 -29.51 2.85
C ILE A 132 14.00 -28.63 3.58
N ALA A 133 15.10 -29.18 4.07
CA ALA A 133 16.14 -28.43 4.78
C ALA A 133 16.78 -27.37 3.87
N LEU A 134 17.07 -27.69 2.60
CA LEU A 134 17.57 -26.73 1.59
C LEU A 134 16.60 -25.56 1.41
N VAL A 135 15.32 -25.86 1.21
CA VAL A 135 14.29 -24.81 1.03
C VAL A 135 14.17 -23.97 2.30
N MET A 136 14.15 -24.61 3.48
CA MET A 136 14.06 -23.89 4.76
C MET A 136 15.27 -22.99 4.99
N THR A 137 16.47 -23.41 4.61
CA THR A 137 17.68 -22.58 4.69
C THR A 137 17.51 -21.30 3.86
N GLY A 138 16.97 -21.39 2.63
CA GLY A 138 16.67 -20.23 1.81
C GLY A 138 15.63 -19.29 2.44
N VAL A 139 14.55 -19.87 2.98
CA VAL A 139 13.47 -19.12 3.64
C VAL A 139 13.93 -18.41 4.90
N VAL A 140 14.73 -19.10 5.73
CA VAL A 140 15.31 -18.54 6.96
C VAL A 140 16.31 -17.42 6.63
N SER A 141 17.18 -17.63 5.65
CA SER A 141 18.13 -16.60 5.19
C SER A 141 17.40 -15.34 4.72
N ALA A 142 16.33 -15.49 3.93
CA ALA A 142 15.51 -14.36 3.49
C ALA A 142 14.83 -13.64 4.67
N LEU A 143 14.35 -14.38 5.68
CA LEU A 143 13.78 -13.80 6.89
C LEU A 143 14.84 -13.02 7.68
N ILE A 144 16.04 -13.56 7.88
CA ILE A 144 17.16 -12.89 8.56
C ILE A 144 17.53 -11.61 7.84
N VAL A 145 17.72 -11.66 6.51
CA VAL A 145 18.03 -10.48 5.71
C VAL A 145 16.93 -9.42 5.83
N ASN A 146 15.68 -9.82 5.81
CA ASN A 146 14.57 -8.85 5.94
C ASN A 146 14.47 -8.25 7.35
N LEU A 147 14.95 -8.95 8.37
CA LEU A 147 14.97 -8.49 9.77
C LEU A 147 16.14 -7.52 10.02
N VAL A 148 17.32 -7.82 9.45
CA VAL A 148 18.57 -7.06 9.66
C VAL A 148 18.65 -5.85 8.74
N PHE A 149 18.31 -6.01 7.47
CA PHE A 149 18.36 -4.92 6.48
C PHE A 149 17.07 -4.08 6.53
N LEU A 150 17.05 -3.17 7.50
CA LEU A 150 16.17 -2.00 7.66
C LEU A 150 14.69 -2.20 7.27
N PRO A 151 13.78 -2.12 8.23
CA PRO A 151 12.40 -1.83 7.90
C PRO A 151 12.37 -0.53 7.08
N PRO A 152 11.67 -0.48 5.94
CA PRO A 152 11.56 0.75 5.19
C PRO A 152 10.92 1.81 6.11
N LYS A 153 11.47 3.03 6.13
CA LYS A 153 10.92 4.17 6.87
C LYS A 153 9.58 4.57 6.23
N TYR A 154 8.51 3.79 6.48
CA TYR A 154 7.20 4.02 5.88
C TYR A 154 6.62 5.37 6.26
N GLU A 155 6.79 5.82 7.51
CA GLU A 155 6.24 7.08 8.02
C GLU A 155 6.71 8.26 7.17
N SER A 156 8.01 8.46 7.06
CA SER A 156 8.60 9.56 6.29
C SER A 156 8.24 9.49 4.81
N ARG A 157 8.32 8.29 4.20
CA ARG A 157 7.96 8.11 2.79
C ARG A 157 6.48 8.35 2.51
N LEU A 158 5.59 7.90 3.38
CA LEU A 158 4.15 8.15 3.26
C LEU A 158 3.88 9.65 3.33
N TYR A 159 4.47 10.36 4.30
CA TYR A 159 4.31 11.80 4.43
C TYR A 159 4.74 12.54 3.15
N HIS A 160 6.00 12.36 2.74
CA HIS A 160 6.54 13.11 1.58
C HIS A 160 5.82 12.77 0.28
N ASN A 161 5.52 11.49 0.04
CA ASN A 161 4.81 11.12 -1.19
C ASN A 161 3.36 11.62 -1.18
N THR A 162 2.68 11.59 -0.02
CA THR A 162 1.32 12.14 0.10
C THR A 162 1.34 13.65 -0.11
N PHE A 163 2.28 14.36 0.50
CA PHE A 163 2.47 15.80 0.31
C PHE A 163 2.70 16.17 -1.16
N ASN A 164 3.61 15.47 -1.84
CA ASN A 164 3.92 15.72 -3.24
C ASN A 164 2.72 15.43 -4.17
N VAL A 165 2.00 14.33 -3.91
CA VAL A 165 0.80 14.00 -4.71
C VAL A 165 -0.30 15.03 -4.47
N THR A 166 -0.49 15.48 -3.22
CA THR A 166 -1.48 16.53 -2.89
C THR A 166 -1.12 17.86 -3.55
N GLY A 167 0.16 18.25 -3.57
CA GLY A 167 0.63 19.44 -4.26
C GLY A 167 0.37 19.40 -5.78
N ASP A 168 0.57 18.23 -6.42
CA ASP A 168 0.23 18.05 -7.83
C ASP A 168 -1.29 18.14 -8.07
N ILE A 169 -2.10 17.57 -7.17
CA ILE A 169 -3.57 17.68 -7.22
C ILE A 169 -3.99 19.16 -7.15
N PHE A 170 -3.43 19.94 -6.22
CA PHE A 170 -3.75 21.36 -6.06
C PHE A 170 -3.37 22.18 -7.27
N LYS A 171 -2.20 21.88 -7.88
CA LYS A 171 -1.80 22.51 -9.13
C LYS A 171 -2.86 22.32 -10.22
N TRP A 172 -3.36 21.11 -10.40
CA TRP A 172 -4.38 20.79 -11.39
C TRP A 172 -5.74 21.38 -11.04
N ILE A 173 -6.16 21.37 -9.75
CA ILE A 173 -7.39 22.05 -9.32
C ILE A 173 -7.35 23.55 -9.69
N ARG A 174 -6.23 24.23 -9.39
CA ARG A 174 -6.06 25.65 -9.74
C ARG A 174 -6.11 25.91 -11.25
N LEU A 175 -5.56 25.00 -12.06
CA LEU A 175 -5.60 25.13 -13.52
C LEU A 175 -7.02 24.88 -14.07
N GLU A 176 -7.74 23.88 -13.57
CA GLU A 176 -9.12 23.56 -13.96
C GLU A 176 -10.08 24.70 -13.63
N ILE A 177 -10.03 25.24 -12.41
CA ILE A 177 -10.89 26.37 -11.98
C ILE A 177 -10.68 27.62 -12.85
N ASN A 178 -9.43 27.85 -13.34
CA ASN A 178 -9.14 29.01 -14.17
C ASN A 178 -9.31 28.73 -15.69
N SER A 179 -9.82 27.55 -16.07
CA SER A 179 -10.11 27.16 -17.46
C SER A 179 -8.92 27.30 -18.42
N VAL A 180 -7.69 27.08 -17.94
CA VAL A 180 -6.43 27.23 -18.69
C VAL A 180 -5.92 25.88 -19.24
N THR A 181 -6.74 24.82 -19.21
CA THR A 181 -6.25 23.45 -19.43
C THR A 181 -6.58 22.90 -20.81
N ASP A 182 -5.62 22.16 -21.40
CA ASP A 182 -5.86 21.29 -22.55
C ASP A 182 -6.38 19.92 -22.03
N PHE A 183 -7.57 19.55 -22.45
CA PHE A 183 -8.28 18.34 -21.99
C PHE A 183 -7.44 17.06 -22.14
N THR A 184 -6.62 16.96 -23.18
CA THR A 184 -5.82 15.76 -23.47
C THR A 184 -4.67 15.59 -22.47
N ILE A 185 -4.03 16.71 -22.10
CA ILE A 185 -2.90 16.73 -21.15
C ILE A 185 -3.42 16.43 -19.76
N VAL A 186 -4.51 17.06 -19.35
CA VAL A 186 -5.15 16.85 -18.04
C VAL A 186 -5.51 15.40 -17.81
N LYS A 187 -6.14 14.74 -18.78
CA LYS A 187 -6.55 13.34 -18.66
C LYS A 187 -5.36 12.40 -18.42
N LYS A 188 -4.22 12.66 -19.06
CA LYS A 188 -2.99 11.88 -18.87
C LYS A 188 -2.43 12.08 -17.47
N ASP A 189 -2.41 13.31 -16.98
CA ASP A 189 -1.83 13.63 -15.66
C ASP A 189 -2.73 13.20 -14.52
N ILE A 190 -4.05 13.31 -14.66
CA ILE A 190 -5.03 12.74 -13.71
C ILE A 190 -4.82 11.22 -13.57
N LYS A 191 -4.58 10.51 -14.68
CA LYS A 191 -4.26 9.06 -14.63
C LYS A 191 -2.94 8.81 -13.90
N SER A 192 -1.91 9.61 -14.15
CA SER A 192 -0.62 9.51 -13.46
C SER A 192 -0.76 9.73 -11.94
N ILE A 193 -1.55 10.72 -11.52
CA ILE A 193 -1.87 10.99 -10.12
C ILE A 193 -2.61 9.79 -9.51
N GLN A 194 -3.61 9.23 -10.21
CA GLN A 194 -4.33 8.04 -9.76
C GLN A 194 -3.40 6.84 -9.51
N ASP A 195 -2.46 6.58 -10.42
CA ASP A 195 -1.49 5.49 -10.28
C ASP A 195 -0.57 5.71 -9.06
N ARG A 196 -0.22 6.97 -8.76
CA ARG A 196 0.56 7.33 -7.57
C ARG A 196 -0.25 7.15 -6.28
N ILE A 197 -1.54 7.51 -6.29
CA ILE A 197 -2.44 7.30 -5.15
C ILE A 197 -2.56 5.80 -4.84
N VAL A 198 -2.74 4.94 -5.84
CA VAL A 198 -2.78 3.47 -5.65
C VAL A 198 -1.48 2.95 -5.02
N LYS A 199 -0.33 3.51 -5.42
CA LYS A 199 0.96 3.17 -4.78
C LYS A 199 1.03 3.62 -3.32
N LEU A 200 0.49 4.82 -3.01
CA LEU A 200 0.40 5.32 -1.63
C LEU A 200 -0.50 4.43 -0.76
N GLU A 201 -1.66 4.04 -1.27
CA GLU A 201 -2.58 3.12 -0.58
C GLU A 201 -1.92 1.77 -0.29
N THR A 202 -1.19 1.24 -1.27
CA THR A 202 -0.41 0.01 -1.10
C THR A 202 0.68 0.16 -0.04
N MET A 203 1.39 1.30 -0.03
CA MET A 203 2.40 1.61 0.99
C MET A 203 1.78 1.75 2.38
N TYR A 204 0.61 2.41 2.47
CA TYR A 204 -0.14 2.53 3.72
C TYR A 204 -0.63 1.17 4.24
N LEU A 205 -1.07 0.26 3.36
CA LEU A 205 -1.43 -1.11 3.75
C LEU A 205 -0.23 -1.84 4.35
N TYR A 206 0.96 -1.72 3.77
CA TYR A 206 2.18 -2.32 4.35
C TYR A 206 2.52 -1.70 5.71
N TYR A 207 2.39 -0.39 5.85
CA TYR A 207 2.57 0.29 7.12
C TYR A 207 1.52 -0.13 8.17
N LYS A 208 0.26 -0.28 7.76
CA LYS A 208 -0.84 -0.73 8.64
C LYS A 208 -0.62 -2.16 9.16
N GLU A 209 -0.07 -3.05 8.34
CA GLU A 209 0.23 -4.43 8.71
C GLU A 209 1.47 -4.55 9.63
N GLU A 210 2.32 -3.54 9.65
CA GLU A 210 3.53 -3.56 10.49
C GLU A 210 3.16 -3.70 11.97
N ARG A 211 3.72 -4.71 12.63
CA ARG A 211 3.55 -4.97 14.06
C ARG A 211 4.84 -4.65 14.79
N ASN A 212 4.72 -4.00 15.94
CA ASN A 212 5.86 -3.69 16.78
C ASN A 212 6.21 -4.91 17.63
N TYR A 213 7.01 -5.84 17.09
CA TYR A 213 7.43 -7.04 17.80
C TYR A 213 8.42 -6.74 18.95
N LEU A 214 9.11 -5.60 18.88
CA LEU A 214 10.18 -5.22 19.81
C LEU A 214 9.79 -4.12 20.82
N ARG A 215 8.68 -3.41 20.62
CA ARG A 215 8.25 -2.30 21.48
C ARG A 215 6.92 -2.56 22.16
N LYS A 216 6.86 -2.28 23.46
CA LYS A 216 5.71 -2.50 24.35
C LYS A 216 4.48 -1.58 24.07
N ASN A 217 4.59 -0.57 23.20
CA ASN A 217 3.56 0.48 23.07
C ASN A 217 2.77 0.38 21.76
N ASN A 218 1.85 -0.58 21.69
CA ASN A 218 0.99 -0.80 20.51
C ASN A 218 -0.05 0.32 20.29
N PHE A 219 -0.44 1.05 21.34
CA PHE A 219 -1.44 2.13 21.23
C PHE A 219 -0.91 3.34 20.46
N SER A 220 0.33 3.73 20.69
CA SER A 220 0.97 4.82 19.95
C SER A 220 1.06 4.52 18.45
N LEU A 221 1.48 3.30 18.10
CA LEU A 221 1.54 2.87 16.71
C LEU A 221 0.15 2.85 16.06
N ALA A 222 -0.87 2.39 16.76
CA ALA A 222 -2.24 2.39 16.24
C ALA A 222 -2.76 3.80 15.94
N ARG A 223 -2.46 4.77 16.83
CA ARG A 223 -2.82 6.19 16.63
C ARG A 223 -2.09 6.81 15.43
N LYS A 224 -0.79 6.56 15.30
CA LYS A 224 -0.02 6.99 14.14
C LYS A 224 -0.62 6.43 12.84
N LYS A 225 -0.94 5.14 12.82
CA LYS A 225 -1.59 4.52 11.66
C LYS A 225 -2.92 5.18 11.31
N MET A 226 -3.73 5.52 12.31
CA MET A 226 -4.98 6.24 12.10
C MET A 226 -4.73 7.63 11.50
N LEU A 227 -3.74 8.36 12.02
CA LEU A 227 -3.37 9.69 11.54
C LEU A 227 -2.94 9.66 10.07
N TYR A 228 -2.03 8.75 9.70
CA TYR A 228 -1.63 8.57 8.29
C TYR A 228 -2.78 8.12 7.38
N GLY A 229 -3.70 7.30 7.90
CA GLY A 229 -4.89 6.90 7.16
C GLY A 229 -5.82 8.08 6.86
N ARG A 230 -5.96 9.02 7.80
CA ARG A 230 -6.74 10.24 7.59
C ARG A 230 -6.06 11.22 6.65
N LEU A 231 -4.74 11.33 6.73
CA LEU A 231 -3.94 12.12 5.79
C LEU A 231 -4.11 11.61 4.35
N LEU A 232 -4.07 10.30 4.14
CA LEU A 232 -4.31 9.70 2.83
C LEU A 232 -5.76 9.89 2.36
N ALA A 233 -6.74 9.79 3.28
CA ALA A 233 -8.14 10.01 2.96
C ALA A 233 -8.41 11.46 2.51
N SER A 234 -7.74 12.45 3.11
CA SER A 234 -7.87 13.86 2.68
C SER A 234 -7.30 14.09 1.28
N THR A 235 -6.17 13.45 0.95
CA THR A 235 -5.61 13.48 -0.41
C THR A 235 -6.54 12.80 -1.43
N ASN A 236 -7.14 11.66 -1.09
CA ASN A 236 -8.11 10.97 -1.95
C ASN A 236 -9.34 11.85 -2.20
N GLN A 237 -9.81 12.59 -1.20
CA GLN A 237 -10.95 13.48 -1.36
C GLN A 237 -10.61 14.72 -2.22
N ALA A 238 -9.41 15.30 -2.06
CA ALA A 238 -8.91 16.34 -2.97
C ALA A 238 -8.84 15.84 -4.42
N PHE A 239 -8.41 14.59 -4.63
CA PHE A 239 -8.39 13.96 -5.95
C PHE A 239 -9.80 13.70 -6.50
N ALA A 240 -10.75 13.32 -5.67
CA ALA A 240 -12.14 13.16 -6.07
C ALA A 240 -12.74 14.49 -6.53
N LEU A 241 -12.42 15.59 -5.84
CA LEU A 241 -12.80 16.95 -6.24
C LEU A 241 -12.19 17.33 -7.60
N LEU A 242 -10.88 17.10 -7.82
CA LEU A 242 -10.22 17.34 -9.11
C LEU A 242 -10.91 16.57 -10.25
N ARG A 243 -11.25 15.30 -10.03
CA ARG A 243 -11.93 14.48 -11.03
C ARG A 243 -13.32 15.00 -11.37
N LYS A 244 -14.06 15.52 -10.38
CA LYS A 244 -15.39 16.13 -10.60
C LYS A 244 -15.25 17.47 -11.32
N LEU A 245 -14.29 18.31 -10.96
CA LEU A 245 -14.01 19.55 -11.66
C LEU A 245 -13.71 19.30 -13.13
N ASN A 246 -12.81 18.37 -13.45
CA ASN A 246 -12.49 18.01 -14.83
C ASN A 246 -13.70 17.42 -15.58
N ARG A 247 -14.54 16.61 -14.90
CA ARG A 247 -15.74 16.03 -15.53
C ARG A 247 -16.79 17.09 -15.86
N TYR A 248 -17.00 18.04 -14.97
CA TYR A 248 -18.05 19.04 -15.04
C TYR A 248 -17.53 20.45 -15.39
N GLN A 249 -16.36 20.52 -16.04
CA GLN A 249 -15.72 21.80 -16.39
C GLN A 249 -16.60 22.69 -17.26
N ASN A 250 -17.30 22.10 -18.25
CA ASN A 250 -18.22 22.85 -19.10
C ASN A 250 -19.40 23.42 -18.29
N ASP A 251 -19.97 22.62 -17.39
CA ASP A 251 -21.09 23.04 -16.54
C ASP A 251 -20.63 24.15 -15.58
N TYR A 252 -19.42 24.02 -15.01
CA TYR A 252 -18.81 25.04 -14.16
C TYR A 252 -18.62 26.38 -14.92
N ASN A 253 -18.16 26.33 -16.17
CA ASN A 253 -17.94 27.52 -16.98
C ASN A 253 -19.22 28.23 -17.42
N HIS A 254 -20.38 27.56 -17.38
CA HIS A 254 -21.68 28.14 -17.67
C HIS A 254 -22.39 28.73 -16.44
N LEU A 255 -21.80 28.58 -15.25
CA LEU A 255 -22.32 29.20 -14.03
C LEU A 255 -22.22 30.72 -14.07
N ASP A 256 -23.09 31.36 -13.30
CA ASP A 256 -22.99 32.77 -12.97
C ASP A 256 -21.62 33.12 -12.37
N GLU A 257 -21.03 34.25 -12.75
CA GLU A 257 -19.70 34.71 -12.30
C GLU A 257 -19.60 34.78 -10.78
N GLU A 258 -20.67 35.14 -10.09
CA GLU A 258 -20.71 35.19 -8.61
C GLU A 258 -20.55 33.81 -8.01
N LEU A 259 -21.24 32.79 -8.53
CA LEU A 259 -21.17 31.42 -8.07
C LEU A 259 -19.81 30.80 -8.37
N GLN A 260 -19.26 31.03 -9.57
CA GLN A 260 -17.91 30.61 -9.93
C GLN A 260 -16.87 31.19 -8.95
N TYR A 261 -16.95 32.49 -8.67
CA TYR A 261 -16.04 33.17 -7.75
C TYR A 261 -16.15 32.60 -6.32
N ARG A 262 -17.36 32.40 -5.81
CA ARG A 262 -17.58 31.82 -4.48
C ARG A 262 -17.02 30.40 -4.37
N MET A 263 -17.31 29.54 -5.35
CA MET A 263 -16.76 28.18 -5.39
C MET A 263 -15.22 28.17 -5.46
N LYS A 264 -14.64 29.07 -6.24
CA LYS A 264 -13.19 29.22 -6.34
C LYS A 264 -12.58 29.60 -5.00
N VAL A 265 -13.13 30.59 -4.30
CA VAL A 265 -12.66 31.05 -2.99
C VAL A 265 -12.75 29.89 -1.98
N GLU A 266 -13.84 29.14 -1.97
CA GLU A 266 -14.03 28.00 -1.08
C GLU A 266 -12.99 26.90 -1.31
N ILE A 267 -12.75 26.54 -2.56
CA ILE A 267 -11.76 25.53 -2.91
C ILE A 267 -10.34 25.98 -2.54
N ASP A 268 -9.98 27.25 -2.80
CA ASP A 268 -8.69 27.81 -2.42
C ASP A 268 -8.48 27.84 -0.90
N MET A 269 -9.52 28.14 -0.12
CA MET A 269 -9.48 28.07 1.34
C MET A 269 -9.27 26.62 1.84
N LEU A 270 -9.98 25.65 1.26
CA LEU A 270 -9.81 24.24 1.61
C LEU A 270 -8.42 23.71 1.26
N MET A 271 -7.86 24.08 0.10
CA MET A 271 -6.50 23.71 -0.28
C MET A 271 -5.47 24.30 0.69
N SER A 272 -5.63 25.59 1.05
CA SER A 272 -4.75 26.26 2.01
C SER A 272 -4.83 25.63 3.40
N HIS A 273 -6.05 25.26 3.84
CA HIS A 273 -6.22 24.51 5.10
C HIS A 273 -5.54 23.14 5.06
N HIS A 274 -5.67 22.42 3.94
CA HIS A 274 -4.99 21.12 3.78
C HIS A 274 -3.46 21.27 3.82
N GLU A 275 -2.88 22.29 3.17
CA GLU A 275 -1.45 22.62 3.26
C GLU A 275 -1.03 22.91 4.71
N GLN A 276 -1.84 23.68 5.45
CA GLN A 276 -1.59 23.93 6.88
C GLN A 276 -1.62 22.65 7.71
N LEU A 277 -2.52 21.72 7.42
CA LEU A 277 -2.57 20.44 8.13
C LEU A 277 -1.30 19.60 7.90
N PHE A 278 -0.71 19.65 6.71
CA PHE A 278 0.61 19.06 6.49
C PHE A 278 1.71 19.72 7.33
N MET A 279 1.66 21.05 7.50
CA MET A 279 2.61 21.78 8.35
C MET A 279 2.41 21.43 9.83
N LYS A 280 1.16 21.31 10.30
CA LYS A 280 0.86 20.81 11.66
C LYS A 280 1.38 19.40 11.85
N PHE A 281 1.22 18.54 10.85
CA PHE A 281 1.68 17.16 10.89
C PHE A 281 3.20 17.04 11.02
N ASN A 282 3.96 17.98 10.44
CA ASN A 282 5.42 18.07 10.52
C ASN A 282 5.90 18.98 11.66
N GLU A 283 5.02 19.33 12.62
CA GLU A 283 5.31 20.18 13.77
C GLU A 283 5.88 21.58 13.43
N ARG A 284 5.71 22.03 12.19
CA ARG A 284 6.11 23.37 11.74
C ARG A 284 5.12 24.46 12.17
N VAL A 285 3.90 24.06 12.48
CA VAL A 285 2.81 24.92 12.97
C VAL A 285 2.27 24.30 14.25
N GLY A 286 1.99 25.10 15.27
CA GLY A 286 1.47 24.63 16.54
C GLY A 286 0.11 23.93 16.39
N PRO A 287 -0.21 22.94 17.23
CA PRO A 287 -1.45 22.18 17.12
C PRO A 287 -2.72 23.03 17.30
N GLU A 288 -2.62 24.13 18.05
CA GLU A 288 -3.75 25.04 18.33
C GLU A 288 -3.78 26.26 17.37
N ASP A 289 -2.74 26.44 16.53
CA ASP A 289 -2.68 27.57 15.60
C ASP A 289 -3.61 27.33 14.41
N ASN A 290 -4.73 28.02 14.41
CA ASN A 290 -5.72 28.03 13.32
C ASN A 290 -5.56 29.30 12.49
N TYR A 291 -4.55 29.35 11.63
CA TYR A 291 -4.22 30.56 10.86
C TYR A 291 -5.33 30.96 9.85
N ILE A 292 -6.07 29.99 9.31
CA ILE A 292 -7.00 30.22 8.19
C ILE A 292 -8.42 30.53 8.68
N TYR A 293 -8.87 29.95 9.79
CA TYR A 293 -10.23 30.13 10.29
C TYR A 293 -10.45 31.38 11.15
N THR A 294 -9.38 32.11 11.50
CA THR A 294 -9.50 33.37 12.27
C THR A 294 -10.06 34.55 11.45
N THR A 295 -10.04 34.45 10.11
CA THR A 295 -10.53 35.53 9.24
C THR A 295 -11.98 35.32 8.77
N HIS A 296 -12.46 34.07 8.75
CA HIS A 296 -13.85 33.75 8.41
C HIS A 296 -14.39 32.70 9.38
N SER A 297 -15.37 33.03 10.18
CA SER A 297 -15.98 32.08 11.13
C SER A 297 -16.55 30.88 10.40
N GLU A 298 -16.47 29.68 11.01
CA GLU A 298 -17.08 28.45 10.48
C GLU A 298 -18.57 28.64 10.13
N GLU A 299 -19.30 29.43 10.91
CA GLU A 299 -20.69 29.80 10.68
C GLU A 299 -20.90 30.52 9.34
N HIS A 300 -19.98 31.42 8.96
CA HIS A 300 -20.11 32.16 7.70
C HIS A 300 -19.94 31.23 6.48
N PHE A 301 -19.06 30.23 6.59
CA PHE A 301 -18.83 29.25 5.55
C PHE A 301 -20.04 28.31 5.35
N GLU A 302 -20.62 27.80 6.42
CA GLU A 302 -21.81 26.94 6.34
C GLU A 302 -23.01 27.66 5.75
N LEU A 303 -23.25 28.90 6.16
CA LEU A 303 -24.29 29.75 5.59
C LEU A 303 -24.05 29.99 4.10
N THR A 304 -22.82 30.24 3.68
CA THR A 304 -22.48 30.48 2.26
C THR A 304 -22.77 29.24 1.40
N LEU A 305 -22.41 28.04 1.84
CA LEU A 305 -22.73 26.81 1.11
C LEU A 305 -24.25 26.56 1.03
N ILE A 306 -24.98 26.75 2.14
CA ILE A 306 -26.42 26.58 2.17
C ILE A 306 -27.09 27.60 1.22
N GLU A 307 -26.65 28.85 1.21
CA GLU A 307 -27.16 29.87 0.30
C GLU A 307 -26.88 29.50 -1.17
N MET A 308 -25.68 29.01 -1.48
CA MET A 308 -25.33 28.54 -2.82
C MET A 308 -26.21 27.36 -3.25
N PHE A 309 -26.41 26.36 -2.40
CA PHE A 309 -27.30 25.23 -2.65
C PHE A 309 -28.74 25.71 -2.85
N THR A 310 -29.21 26.64 -2.04
CA THR A 310 -30.58 27.18 -2.14
C THR A 310 -30.79 27.94 -3.45
N LYS A 311 -29.81 28.76 -3.86
CA LYS A 311 -29.83 29.47 -5.15
C LYS A 311 -29.89 28.48 -6.32
N LEU A 312 -28.98 27.50 -6.36
CA LEU A 312 -28.96 26.46 -7.38
C LEU A 312 -30.26 25.64 -7.43
N PHE A 313 -30.78 25.24 -6.27
CA PHE A 313 -32.01 24.48 -6.19
C PHE A 313 -33.21 25.25 -6.77
N ASN A 314 -33.32 26.56 -6.48
CA ASN A 314 -34.36 27.40 -7.00
C ASN A 314 -34.23 27.59 -8.52
N GLU A 315 -33.00 27.69 -9.06
CA GLU A 315 -32.77 27.78 -10.50
C GLU A 315 -33.10 26.44 -11.20
N THR A 316 -32.72 25.29 -10.64
CA THR A 316 -33.06 23.97 -11.16
C THR A 316 -34.59 23.74 -11.20
N LYS A 317 -35.32 24.22 -10.18
CA LYS A 317 -36.78 24.08 -10.12
C LYS A 317 -37.47 24.83 -11.26
N ASN A 318 -36.88 25.89 -11.74
CA ASN A 318 -37.40 26.72 -12.84
C ASN A 318 -37.00 26.19 -14.23
N ASN A 319 -35.93 25.39 -14.33
CA ASN A 319 -35.36 24.85 -15.57
C ASN A 319 -35.24 23.33 -15.48
N ILE A 320 -36.37 22.61 -15.52
CA ILE A 320 -36.45 21.14 -15.27
C ILE A 320 -35.66 20.31 -16.33
N ASP A 321 -35.32 20.86 -17.50
CA ASP A 321 -34.65 20.14 -18.58
C ASP A 321 -33.11 20.29 -18.58
N ASP A 322 -32.51 20.94 -17.59
CA ASP A 322 -31.11 21.28 -17.62
C ASP A 322 -30.26 20.45 -16.60
N ASN A 323 -29.61 19.40 -17.08
CA ASN A 323 -28.71 18.54 -16.27
C ASN A 323 -27.48 19.30 -15.71
N HIS A 324 -27.20 20.54 -16.14
CA HIS A 324 -26.07 21.32 -15.67
C HIS A 324 -26.12 21.57 -14.16
N TYR A 325 -27.29 21.91 -13.64
CA TYR A 325 -27.44 22.18 -12.19
C TYR A 325 -27.22 20.97 -11.31
N GLU A 326 -27.65 19.76 -11.76
CA GLU A 326 -27.40 18.51 -11.04
C GLU A 326 -25.91 18.20 -10.95
N ASN A 327 -25.16 18.44 -12.04
CA ASN A 327 -23.72 18.27 -12.09
C ASN A 327 -23.01 19.22 -11.12
N ILE A 328 -23.46 20.49 -11.06
CA ILE A 328 -22.92 21.48 -10.14
C ILE A 328 -23.26 21.16 -8.69
N MET A 329 -24.48 20.70 -8.39
CA MET A 329 -24.81 20.19 -7.06
C MET A 329 -23.90 19.05 -6.62
N SER A 330 -23.59 18.12 -7.55
CA SER A 330 -22.63 17.04 -7.29
C SER A 330 -21.21 17.57 -7.01
N LEU A 331 -20.79 18.64 -7.69
CA LEU A 331 -19.52 19.29 -7.44
C LEU A 331 -19.48 19.97 -6.07
N MET A 332 -20.53 20.71 -5.72
CA MET A 332 -20.66 21.35 -4.40
C MET A 332 -20.69 20.34 -3.26
N ALA A 333 -21.41 19.22 -3.43
CA ALA A 333 -21.38 18.13 -2.46
C ALA A 333 -19.94 17.60 -2.25
N SER A 334 -19.12 17.52 -3.32
CA SER A 334 -17.72 17.10 -3.20
C SER A 334 -16.86 18.13 -2.46
N ILE A 335 -17.13 19.42 -2.60
CA ILE A 335 -16.48 20.48 -1.81
C ILE A 335 -16.80 20.31 -0.34
N HIS A 336 -18.08 20.08 -0.01
CA HIS A 336 -18.52 19.82 1.36
C HIS A 336 -17.87 18.57 1.97
N GLU A 337 -17.88 17.45 1.25
CA GLU A 337 -17.21 16.21 1.68
C GLU A 337 -15.70 16.43 1.93
N TYR A 338 -15.06 17.21 1.08
CA TYR A 338 -13.63 17.53 1.26
C TYR A 338 -13.40 18.33 2.53
N ARG A 339 -14.24 19.32 2.83
CA ARG A 339 -14.20 20.08 4.08
C ARG A 339 -14.34 19.17 5.29
N ASP A 340 -15.34 18.27 5.30
CA ASP A 340 -15.60 17.39 6.44
C ASP A 340 -14.41 16.47 6.73
N VAL A 341 -13.76 15.98 5.66
CA VAL A 341 -12.54 15.15 5.81
C VAL A 341 -11.39 15.96 6.39
N LEU A 342 -11.20 17.23 5.96
CA LEU A 342 -10.17 18.11 6.51
C LEU A 342 -10.43 18.46 7.98
N GLN A 343 -11.66 18.79 8.37
CA GLN A 343 -12.02 19.03 9.76
C GLN A 343 -11.79 17.79 10.64
N SER A 344 -12.11 16.60 10.10
CA SER A 344 -11.82 15.34 10.80
C SER A 344 -10.31 15.13 10.98
N LEU A 345 -9.51 15.43 9.95
CA LEU A 345 -8.05 15.34 10.00
C LEU A 345 -7.49 16.34 11.01
N ASP A 346 -7.95 17.60 11.01
CA ASP A 346 -7.50 18.63 11.94
C ASP A 346 -7.77 18.24 13.40
N ARG A 347 -8.98 17.81 13.72
CA ARG A 347 -9.34 17.34 15.08
C ARG A 347 -8.43 16.20 15.55
N ILE A 348 -8.15 15.24 14.68
CA ILE A 348 -7.32 14.08 15.02
C ILE A 348 -5.85 14.51 15.18
N THR A 349 -5.35 15.36 14.29
CA THR A 349 -3.97 15.88 14.32
C THR A 349 -3.76 16.71 15.59
N THR A 350 -4.64 17.65 15.87
CA THR A 350 -4.59 18.49 17.08
C THR A 350 -4.65 17.65 18.36
N SER A 351 -5.56 16.67 18.43
CA SER A 351 -5.67 15.75 19.56
C SER A 351 -4.40 14.91 19.74
N TYR A 352 -3.81 14.44 18.63
CA TYR A 352 -2.59 13.63 18.69
C TYR A 352 -1.43 14.44 19.28
N PHE A 353 -1.18 15.66 18.78
CA PHE A 353 -0.06 16.48 19.23
C PHE A 353 -0.29 17.05 20.64
N LYS A 354 -1.51 17.41 21.01
CA LYS A 354 -1.82 17.93 22.35
C LYS A 354 -1.60 16.90 23.45
N PHE A 355 -1.99 15.65 23.24
CA PHE A 355 -2.02 14.62 24.28
C PHE A 355 -0.92 13.59 24.18
N HIS A 356 -0.22 13.46 23.04
CA HIS A 356 0.66 12.33 22.76
C HIS A 356 2.04 12.67 22.19
N ALA A 357 2.29 13.92 21.80
CA ALA A 357 3.57 14.33 21.20
C ALA A 357 4.77 14.18 22.16
N LYS A 358 4.58 14.39 23.45
CA LYS A 358 5.67 14.34 24.45
C LYS A 358 6.39 12.98 24.54
N ASN A 359 5.80 11.90 24.03
CA ASN A 359 6.36 10.55 24.13
C ASN A 359 6.76 9.91 22.78
N HIS A 360 6.41 10.50 21.64
CA HIS A 360 6.57 9.84 20.35
C HIS A 360 6.69 10.84 19.20
N GLU A 361 7.89 11.36 18.98
CA GLU A 361 8.23 12.16 17.81
C GLU A 361 7.85 11.41 16.51
N LEU A 362 7.09 12.07 15.65
CA LEU A 362 6.99 11.70 14.25
C LEU A 362 8.34 12.06 13.62
N LYS A 363 9.27 11.10 13.54
CA LYS A 363 10.56 11.33 12.87
C LYS A 363 10.32 11.37 11.36
N ILE A 364 10.01 12.54 10.85
CA ILE A 364 10.00 12.81 9.43
C ILE A 364 11.41 13.30 9.10
N ASP A 365 12.26 12.39 8.58
CA ASP A 365 13.60 12.75 8.14
C ASP A 365 13.49 13.59 6.86
N ASP A 366 13.99 14.82 6.87
CA ASP A 366 14.06 15.70 5.71
C ASP A 366 15.00 15.18 4.61
N GLU A 367 15.87 14.20 4.92
CA GLU A 367 16.86 13.61 3.98
C GLU A 367 16.28 12.67 2.92
N THR A 368 14.98 12.36 2.92
CA THR A 368 14.39 11.44 1.95
C THR A 368 13.80 12.13 0.70
N MET A 369 14.27 13.32 0.33
CA MET A 369 13.89 14.00 -0.92
C MET A 369 14.49 13.38 -2.19
N ASP A 370 15.22 12.27 -2.08
CA ASP A 370 15.75 11.55 -3.25
C ASP A 370 14.81 10.40 -3.67
N ILE A 371 13.91 10.70 -4.61
CA ILE A 371 13.25 9.71 -5.47
C ILE A 371 13.63 9.94 -6.93
#